data_6ffcfde5eec56b100edc3069f2037af4
#
_entry.id   6ffcfde5eec56b100edc3069f2037af4
#
_cell.length_a   1.000
_cell.length_b   1.000
_cell.length_c   1.000
_cell.angle_alpha   90.00
_cell.angle_beta   90.00
_cell.angle_gamma   90.00
#
_symmetry.space_group_name_H-M   'P 1'
#
loop_
_entity.id
_entity.type
_entity.pdbx_description
1 polymer ?
#
loop_
_entity_poly.entity_id
_entity_poly.type
_entity_poly.pdbx_seq_one_letter_code
_entity_poly.pdbx_strand_id
1 'polypeptide(L)'
;VLTLAFEKQSEANAMWALSPAIPFQPQLVAGAGGYFAPLIRSYIRRSDAHPDTGCMVAVKDRQHGMLNPNAHLHLDQTLEQVKASPMLWDPVRYSETCPSSDGAVAMVLVSAKHADRVKNPAWVKGTSVRTERTFFAGRDQVSPGAGKL
;
A
#
# COMPACT_ATOMS: atom_id res chain seq x y z
N VAL A 1 23.20 -14.60 -4.11
CA VAL A 1 21.85 -15.19 -4.12
C VAL A 1 20.99 -14.40 -5.11
N LEU A 2 20.25 -15.11 -5.97
CA LEU A 2 19.22 -14.51 -6.81
C LEU A 2 17.89 -14.64 -6.06
N THR A 3 17.19 -13.53 -5.89
CA THR A 3 15.81 -13.51 -5.40
C THR A 3 14.89 -13.11 -6.54
N LEU A 4 13.74 -13.77 -6.62
CA LEU A 4 12.71 -13.50 -7.62
C LEU A 4 11.36 -13.40 -6.90
N ALA A 5 10.63 -12.35 -7.18
CA ALA A 5 9.25 -12.16 -6.75
C ALA A 5 8.39 -11.78 -7.95
N PHE A 6 7.20 -12.34 -8.03
CA PHE A 6 6.24 -12.00 -9.07
C PHE A 6 4.81 -12.14 -8.54
N GLU A 7 3.90 -11.43 -9.17
CA GLU A 7 2.47 -11.51 -8.86
C GLU A 7 1.66 -11.29 -10.15
N LYS A 8 0.58 -12.06 -10.31
CA LYS A 8 -0.37 -11.95 -11.43
C LYS A 8 -1.78 -11.74 -10.90
N GLN A 9 -2.07 -10.51 -10.47
CA GLN A 9 -3.37 -10.16 -9.93
C GLN A 9 -4.49 -10.18 -10.97
N SER A 10 -4.14 -10.09 -12.28
CA SER A 10 -5.12 -10.17 -13.37
C SER A 10 -5.78 -11.55 -13.50
N GLU A 11 -5.18 -12.61 -12.96
CA GLU A 11 -5.71 -13.98 -13.04
C GLU A 11 -6.71 -14.34 -11.95
N ALA A 12 -6.88 -13.48 -10.93
CA ALA A 12 -7.78 -13.72 -9.80
C ALA A 12 -8.41 -12.43 -9.28
N ASN A 13 -9.43 -12.57 -8.43
CA ASN A 13 -9.95 -11.44 -7.68
C ASN A 13 -8.99 -11.07 -6.54
N ALA A 14 -8.04 -10.16 -6.82
CA ALA A 14 -7.02 -9.73 -5.87
C ALA A 14 -7.61 -9.17 -4.57
N MET A 15 -8.70 -8.43 -4.63
CA MET A 15 -9.37 -7.90 -3.43
C MET A 15 -9.89 -9.02 -2.53
N TRP A 16 -10.47 -10.06 -3.12
CA TRP A 16 -10.92 -11.23 -2.36
C TRP A 16 -9.75 -12.03 -1.80
N ALA A 17 -8.69 -12.23 -2.58
CA ALA A 17 -7.48 -12.92 -2.15
C ALA A 17 -6.78 -12.24 -0.97
N LEU A 18 -6.84 -10.91 -0.88
CA LEU A 18 -6.31 -10.15 0.26
C LEU A 18 -7.20 -10.17 1.51
N SER A 19 -8.50 -10.49 1.37
CA SER A 19 -9.43 -10.55 2.49
C SER A 19 -9.08 -11.62 3.53
N PRO A 20 -8.59 -12.85 3.16
CA PRO A 20 -8.16 -13.86 4.12
C PRO A 20 -6.94 -13.49 4.96
N ALA A 21 -6.26 -12.38 4.68
CA ALA A 21 -5.20 -11.87 5.54
C ALA A 21 -5.67 -11.60 6.98
N ILE A 22 -7.01 -11.50 7.19
CA ILE A 22 -7.60 -11.46 8.52
C ILE A 22 -8.36 -12.76 8.76
N PRO A 23 -7.75 -13.74 9.43
CA PRO A 23 -8.36 -15.03 9.66
C PRO A 23 -9.69 -14.89 10.41
N PHE A 24 -10.64 -15.70 10.06
CA PHE A 24 -11.98 -15.79 10.65
C PHE A 24 -12.93 -14.60 10.41
N GLN A 25 -12.49 -13.54 9.74
CA GLN A 25 -13.32 -12.34 9.51
C GLN A 25 -13.29 -11.80 8.06
N PRO A 26 -13.06 -12.61 7.02
CA PRO A 26 -12.92 -12.08 5.64
C PRO A 26 -14.18 -11.37 5.13
N GLN A 27 -15.37 -11.81 5.55
CA GLN A 27 -16.65 -11.26 5.12
C GLN A 27 -16.92 -9.85 5.69
N LEU A 28 -16.33 -9.53 6.83
CA LEU A 28 -16.57 -8.26 7.52
C LEU A 28 -15.79 -7.09 6.91
N VAL A 29 -14.74 -7.38 6.14
CA VAL A 29 -13.81 -6.34 5.66
C VAL A 29 -13.97 -6.00 4.19
N ALA A 30 -14.77 -6.76 3.43
CA ALA A 30 -15.03 -6.48 2.02
C ALA A 30 -13.78 -6.15 1.19
N GLY A 31 -12.71 -6.93 1.38
CA GLY A 31 -11.42 -6.70 0.73
C GLY A 31 -10.57 -5.61 1.41
N ALA A 32 -9.49 -5.26 0.75
CA ALA A 32 -8.52 -4.29 1.29
C ALA A 32 -9.16 -2.93 1.61
N GLY A 33 -10.01 -2.41 0.74
CA GLY A 33 -10.66 -1.12 0.94
C GLY A 33 -11.57 -1.09 2.16
N GLY A 34 -12.39 -2.14 2.35
CA GLY A 34 -13.22 -2.28 3.54
C GLY A 34 -12.42 -2.44 4.83
N TYR A 35 -11.22 -3.02 4.75
CA TYR A 35 -10.29 -3.08 5.87
C TYR A 35 -9.70 -1.71 6.23
N PHE A 36 -9.23 -0.95 5.24
CA PHE A 36 -8.55 0.33 5.48
C PHE A 36 -9.50 1.49 5.77
N ALA A 37 -10.73 1.47 5.25
CA ALA A 37 -11.67 2.58 5.46
C ALA A 37 -11.97 2.89 6.94
N PRO A 38 -12.24 1.91 7.83
CA PRO A 38 -12.38 2.17 9.26
C PRO A 38 -11.10 2.72 9.92
N LEU A 39 -9.91 2.28 9.44
CA LEU A 39 -8.62 2.79 9.93
C LEU A 39 -8.45 4.27 9.58
N ILE A 40 -8.71 4.63 8.33
CA ILE A 40 -8.63 6.02 7.87
C ILE A 40 -9.62 6.89 8.62
N ARG A 41 -10.83 6.44 8.83
CA ARG A 41 -11.83 7.16 9.60
C ARG A 41 -11.41 7.35 11.06
N SER A 42 -10.85 6.32 11.69
CA SER A 42 -10.32 6.40 13.05
C SER A 42 -9.15 7.38 13.12
N TYR A 43 -8.25 7.35 12.14
CA TYR A 43 -7.12 8.26 12.05
C TYR A 43 -7.59 9.72 11.98
N ILE A 44 -8.50 10.05 11.07
CA ILE A 44 -9.05 11.41 10.92
C ILE A 44 -9.68 11.88 12.24
N ARG A 45 -10.49 11.03 12.89
CA ARG A 45 -11.19 11.40 14.13
C ARG A 45 -10.29 11.58 15.33
N ARG A 46 -9.14 10.89 15.40
CA ARG A 46 -8.28 10.84 16.59
C ARG A 46 -7.02 11.70 16.47
N SER A 47 -6.60 12.02 15.26
CA SER A 47 -5.40 12.82 14.99
C SER A 47 -5.70 14.28 14.58
N ASP A 48 -6.97 14.66 14.53
CA ASP A 48 -7.42 15.96 14.01
C ASP A 48 -6.93 16.26 12.58
N ALA A 49 -6.69 15.21 11.81
CA ALA A 49 -6.29 15.34 10.41
C ALA A 49 -7.44 15.89 9.57
N HIS A 50 -7.09 16.63 8.51
CA HIS A 50 -8.09 17.14 7.58
C HIS A 50 -8.91 15.98 6.97
N PRO A 51 -10.24 16.09 6.81
CA PRO A 51 -11.08 15.05 6.24
C PRO A 51 -10.63 14.56 4.85
N ASP A 52 -10.06 15.43 4.05
CA ASP A 52 -9.56 15.13 2.70
C ASP A 52 -8.10 14.63 2.68
N THR A 53 -7.51 14.26 3.82
CA THR A 53 -6.10 13.83 3.90
C THR A 53 -5.80 12.67 2.94
N GLY A 54 -6.69 11.69 2.82
CA GLY A 54 -6.53 10.59 1.88
C GLY A 54 -6.47 11.07 0.43
N CYS A 55 -7.38 11.98 0.06
CA CYS A 55 -7.37 12.58 -1.27
C CYS A 55 -6.08 13.37 -1.55
N MET A 56 -5.56 14.12 -0.57
CA MET A 56 -4.30 14.87 -0.70
C MET A 56 -3.11 13.92 -0.91
N VAL A 57 -3.08 12.79 -0.19
CA VAL A 57 -2.05 11.75 -0.37
C VAL A 57 -2.13 11.16 -1.77
N ALA A 58 -3.34 10.85 -2.26
CA ALA A 58 -3.53 10.33 -3.63
C ALA A 58 -3.00 11.30 -4.69
N VAL A 59 -3.31 12.59 -4.58
CA VAL A 59 -2.77 13.64 -5.48
C VAL A 59 -1.24 13.65 -5.47
N LYS A 60 -0.64 13.73 -4.28
CA LYS A 60 0.83 13.71 -4.12
C LYS A 60 1.44 12.46 -4.77
N ASP A 61 0.88 11.28 -4.51
CA ASP A 61 1.44 10.04 -5.00
C ASP A 61 1.27 9.89 -6.53
N ARG A 62 0.18 10.41 -7.11
CA ARG A 62 0.02 10.49 -8.57
C ARG A 62 1.07 11.41 -9.20
N GLN A 63 1.29 12.59 -8.62
CA GLN A 63 2.33 13.51 -9.09
C GLN A 63 3.72 12.87 -9.05
N HIS A 64 4.05 12.16 -7.96
CA HIS A 64 5.31 11.42 -7.87
C HIS A 64 5.38 10.27 -8.88
N GLY A 65 4.26 9.60 -9.14
CA GLY A 65 4.16 8.57 -10.17
C GLY A 65 4.50 9.07 -11.56
N MET A 66 4.18 10.32 -11.87
CA MET A 66 4.54 10.95 -13.16
C MET A 66 6.06 11.05 -13.38
N LEU A 67 6.84 11.06 -12.30
CA LEU A 67 8.31 11.13 -12.37
C LEU A 67 8.96 9.76 -12.63
N ASN A 68 8.21 8.68 -12.50
CA ASN A 68 8.72 7.32 -12.72
C ASN A 68 8.20 6.76 -14.04
N PRO A 69 9.06 6.59 -15.07
CA PRO A 69 8.63 6.08 -16.38
C PRO A 69 8.05 4.65 -16.32
N ASN A 70 8.33 3.91 -15.24
CA ASN A 70 7.84 2.55 -15.04
C ASN A 70 6.61 2.47 -14.11
N ALA A 71 6.05 3.60 -13.70
CA ALA A 71 4.83 3.58 -12.91
C ALA A 71 3.66 3.04 -13.74
N HIS A 72 2.82 2.20 -13.14
CA HIS A 72 1.64 1.66 -13.81
C HIS A 72 0.65 2.76 -14.20
N LEU A 73 0.43 3.74 -13.31
CA LEU A 73 -0.47 4.86 -13.57
C LEU A 73 0.32 6.16 -13.75
N HIS A 74 0.18 6.77 -14.93
CA HIS A 74 0.61 8.13 -15.22
C HIS A 74 -0.63 9.03 -15.28
N LEU A 75 -1.13 9.44 -14.12
CA LEU A 75 -2.32 10.27 -13.98
C LEU A 75 -1.98 11.52 -13.18
N ASP A 76 -2.13 12.68 -13.82
CA ASP A 76 -2.11 13.96 -13.13
C ASP A 76 -3.55 14.32 -12.74
N GLN A 77 -3.86 14.22 -11.45
CA GLN A 77 -5.19 14.48 -10.92
C GLN A 77 -5.15 15.62 -9.91
N THR A 78 -6.11 16.53 -10.02
CA THR A 78 -6.31 17.56 -8.99
C THR A 78 -7.06 17.01 -7.78
N LEU A 79 -7.02 17.73 -6.67
CA LEU A 79 -7.76 17.38 -5.47
C LEU A 79 -9.28 17.27 -5.74
N GLU A 80 -9.82 18.19 -6.52
CA GLU A 80 -11.24 18.23 -6.90
C GLU A 80 -11.61 16.98 -7.72
N GLN A 81 -10.76 16.56 -8.64
CA GLN A 81 -10.98 15.36 -9.44
C GLN A 81 -10.96 14.09 -8.57
N VAL A 82 -10.03 13.99 -7.62
CA VAL A 82 -9.98 12.87 -6.68
C VAL A 82 -11.23 12.87 -5.81
N LYS A 83 -11.65 14.02 -5.28
CA LYS A 83 -12.85 14.16 -4.46
C LYS A 83 -14.14 13.88 -5.23
N ALA A 84 -14.18 14.14 -6.53
CA ALA A 84 -15.32 13.84 -7.38
C ALA A 84 -15.42 12.36 -7.78
N SER A 85 -14.37 11.56 -7.54
CA SER A 85 -14.39 10.14 -7.88
C SER A 85 -15.38 9.36 -6.98
N PRO A 86 -15.93 8.23 -7.47
CA PRO A 86 -16.94 7.45 -6.73
C PRO A 86 -16.45 7.04 -5.34
N MET A 87 -17.33 7.17 -4.34
CA MET A 87 -17.11 6.64 -3.01
C MET A 87 -17.24 5.12 -3.05
N LEU A 88 -16.19 4.40 -2.62
CA LEU A 88 -16.20 2.94 -2.56
C LEU A 88 -16.52 2.43 -1.15
N TRP A 89 -15.76 2.90 -0.17
CA TRP A 89 -15.92 2.59 1.26
C TRP A 89 -15.66 3.87 2.05
N ASP A 90 -16.69 4.49 2.58
CA ASP A 90 -16.53 5.75 3.28
C ASP A 90 -15.44 5.68 4.38
N PRO A 91 -14.37 6.54 4.37
CA PRO A 91 -14.18 7.73 3.52
C PRO A 91 -13.37 7.49 2.22
N VAL A 92 -13.11 6.25 1.82
CA VAL A 92 -12.22 5.90 0.69
C VAL A 92 -12.95 6.00 -0.64
N ARG A 93 -12.38 6.77 -1.56
CA ARG A 93 -12.87 6.95 -2.93
C ARG A 93 -12.07 6.12 -3.93
N TYR A 94 -12.61 5.95 -5.12
CA TYR A 94 -11.97 5.18 -6.19
C TYR A 94 -10.55 5.68 -6.50
N SER A 95 -10.35 6.99 -6.63
CA SER A 95 -9.03 7.55 -6.93
C SER A 95 -8.01 7.45 -5.80
N GLU A 96 -8.43 7.07 -4.60
CA GLU A 96 -7.55 6.78 -3.46
C GLU A 96 -7.07 5.33 -3.44
N THR A 97 -7.58 4.49 -4.34
CA THR A 97 -7.19 3.07 -4.42
C THR A 97 -6.10 2.84 -5.46
N CYS A 98 -5.29 1.79 -5.24
CA CYS A 98 -4.33 1.33 -6.24
C CYS A 98 -5.03 0.46 -7.29
N PRO A 99 -4.52 0.39 -8.54
CA PRO A 99 -4.97 -0.59 -9.51
C PRO A 99 -4.48 -1.99 -9.12
N SER A 100 -5.16 -3.03 -9.61
CA SER A 100 -4.58 -4.37 -9.67
C SER A 100 -3.50 -4.38 -10.77
N SER A 101 -2.32 -4.88 -10.43
CA SER A 101 -1.17 -4.86 -11.34
C SER A 101 -0.46 -6.21 -11.35
N ASP A 102 -0.03 -6.62 -12.52
CA ASP A 102 0.89 -7.74 -12.69
C ASP A 102 2.33 -7.20 -12.69
N GLY A 103 3.25 -7.96 -12.13
CA GLY A 103 4.64 -7.53 -12.11
C GLY A 103 5.60 -8.62 -11.63
N ALA A 104 6.87 -8.43 -11.95
CA ALA A 104 7.95 -9.27 -11.46
C ALA A 104 9.19 -8.45 -11.17
N VAL A 105 9.92 -8.84 -10.13
CA VAL A 105 11.20 -8.23 -9.74
C VAL A 105 12.23 -9.32 -9.47
N ALA A 106 13.43 -9.13 -10.00
CA ALA A 106 14.58 -9.97 -9.70
C ALA A 106 15.69 -9.13 -9.07
N MET A 107 16.29 -9.63 -7.99
CA MET A 107 17.41 -8.97 -7.33
C MET A 107 18.56 -9.95 -7.12
N VAL A 108 19.80 -9.47 -7.31
CA VAL A 108 21.00 -10.22 -7.01
C VAL A 108 21.60 -9.69 -5.71
N LEU A 109 21.67 -10.53 -4.69
CA LEU A 109 22.30 -10.22 -3.41
C LEU A 109 23.69 -10.86 -3.36
N VAL A 110 24.69 -10.05 -3.06
CA VAL A 110 26.09 -10.48 -2.98
C VAL A 110 26.71 -10.04 -1.65
N SER A 111 27.76 -10.74 -1.24
CA SER A 111 28.55 -10.29 -0.08
C SER A 111 29.40 -9.05 -0.43
N ALA A 112 29.76 -8.27 0.58
CA ALA A 112 30.56 -7.05 0.42
C ALA A 112 31.84 -7.24 -0.40
N LYS A 113 32.48 -8.43 -0.31
CA LYS A 113 33.70 -8.76 -1.07
C LYS A 113 33.54 -8.78 -2.61
N HIS A 114 32.30 -8.72 -3.10
CA HIS A 114 31.99 -8.68 -4.53
C HIS A 114 31.31 -7.37 -4.96
N ALA A 115 31.23 -6.39 -4.07
CA ALA A 115 30.58 -5.11 -4.35
C ALA A 115 31.33 -4.28 -5.40
N ASP A 116 32.66 -4.48 -5.53
CA ASP A 116 33.52 -3.89 -6.54
C ASP A 116 33.14 -4.22 -7.99
N ARG A 117 32.40 -5.31 -8.18
CA ARG A 117 31.87 -5.73 -9.49
C ARG A 117 30.64 -4.94 -9.92
N VAL A 118 30.10 -4.09 -9.04
CA VAL A 118 28.87 -3.32 -9.30
C VAL A 118 29.19 -1.85 -9.26
N LYS A 119 28.88 -1.13 -10.34
CA LYS A 119 29.19 0.30 -10.46
C LYS A 119 28.53 1.14 -9.35
N ASN A 120 27.29 0.83 -9.00
CA ASN A 120 26.52 1.54 -7.97
C ASN A 120 25.82 0.51 -7.06
N PRO A 121 26.53 -0.07 -6.07
CA PRO A 121 25.90 -1.06 -5.20
C PRO A 121 24.92 -0.41 -4.22
N ALA A 122 23.77 -1.03 -4.06
CA ALA A 122 22.81 -0.68 -3.00
C ALA A 122 23.11 -1.54 -1.76
N TRP A 123 23.25 -0.90 -0.61
CA TRP A 123 23.64 -1.57 0.63
C TRP A 123 22.42 -1.81 1.53
N VAL A 124 22.24 -3.05 1.96
CA VAL A 124 21.27 -3.36 3.02
C VAL A 124 21.83 -2.89 4.35
N LYS A 125 21.30 -1.81 4.90
CA LYS A 125 21.75 -1.21 6.15
C LYS A 125 21.07 -1.75 7.40
N GLY A 126 19.89 -2.31 7.23
CA GLY A 126 19.12 -2.89 8.32
C GLY A 126 17.94 -3.68 7.80
N THR A 127 17.42 -4.55 8.62
CA THR A 127 16.20 -5.31 8.37
C THR A 127 15.36 -5.31 9.62
N SER A 128 14.04 -5.26 9.46
CA SER A 128 13.11 -5.35 10.56
C SER A 128 11.82 -6.04 10.09
N VAL A 129 11.17 -6.75 11.01
CA VAL A 129 9.87 -7.39 10.78
C VAL A 129 8.94 -7.02 11.92
N ARG A 130 7.76 -6.56 11.57
CA ARG A 130 6.67 -6.27 12.52
C ARG A 130 5.38 -6.90 12.02
N THR A 131 4.59 -7.42 12.94
CA THR A 131 3.25 -7.96 12.67
C THR A 131 2.23 -7.34 13.60
N GLU A 132 1.03 -7.18 13.10
CA GLU A 132 -0.12 -6.79 13.92
C GLU A 132 -0.71 -8.00 14.65
N ARG A 133 -1.57 -7.71 15.63
CA ARG A 133 -2.40 -8.76 16.25
C ARG A 133 -3.27 -9.43 15.20
N THR A 134 -3.50 -10.73 15.36
CA THR A 134 -4.28 -11.53 14.40
C THR A 134 -5.69 -10.98 14.22
N PHE A 135 -6.37 -10.62 15.32
CA PHE A 135 -7.75 -10.12 15.25
C PHE A 135 -7.80 -8.61 15.07
N PHE A 136 -8.68 -8.16 14.16
CA PHE A 136 -8.88 -6.75 13.86
C PHE A 136 -9.25 -5.92 15.10
N ALA A 137 -10.15 -6.42 15.93
CA ALA A 137 -10.64 -5.74 17.12
C ALA A 137 -9.54 -5.43 18.15
N GLY A 138 -8.42 -6.15 18.12
CA GLY A 138 -7.30 -5.92 19.04
C GLY A 138 -6.21 -5.00 18.50
N ARG A 139 -6.37 -4.45 17.28
CA ARG A 139 -5.37 -3.61 16.64
C ARG A 139 -5.54 -2.15 17.00
N ASP A 140 -4.42 -1.44 17.13
CA ASP A 140 -4.44 0.01 17.21
C ASP A 140 -4.75 0.58 15.82
N GLN A 141 -5.93 1.20 15.69
CA GLN A 141 -6.43 1.71 14.41
C GLN A 141 -5.82 3.07 14.01
N VAL A 142 -5.04 3.70 14.87
CA VAL A 142 -4.41 5.00 14.61
C VAL A 142 -2.90 4.88 14.48
N SER A 143 -2.30 4.00 15.26
CA SER A 143 -0.86 3.76 15.28
C SER A 143 -0.59 2.28 15.01
N PRO A 144 -0.67 1.83 13.76
CA PRO A 144 -0.40 0.44 13.41
C PRO A 144 1.06 0.08 13.71
N GLY A 145 1.31 -1.22 13.93
CA GLY A 145 2.61 -1.74 14.33
C GLY A 145 3.75 -1.33 13.40
N ALA A 146 3.48 -1.20 12.11
CA ALA A 146 4.47 -0.74 11.13
C ALA A 146 4.99 0.68 11.40
N GLY A 147 4.19 1.55 11.98
CA GLY A 147 4.60 2.90 12.37
C GLY A 147 5.45 2.99 13.64
N LYS A 148 5.70 1.85 14.30
CA LYS A 148 6.50 1.76 15.53
C LYS A 148 7.89 1.18 15.33
N LEU A 149 8.35 1.12 14.07
CA LEU A 149 9.68 0.63 13.69
C LEU A 149 10.78 1.65 13.98
#